data_e4d5e9054d5e9ab9f56c41a6738084db
#
_entry.id   e4d5e9054d5e9ab9f56c41a6738084db
#
_cell.length_a   1.000
_cell.length_b   1.000
_cell.length_c   1.000
_cell.angle_alpha   90.00
_cell.angle_beta   90.00
_cell.angle_gamma   90.00
#
_symmetry.space_group_name_H-M   'P 1'
#
loop_
_entity.id
_entity.type
_entity.pdbx_description
1 polymer ?
#
loop_
_entity_poly.entity_id
_entity_poly.type
_entity_poly.pdbx_seq_one_letter_code
_entity_poly.pdbx_strand_id
1 'polypeptide(L)'
;MLGQIFPNLTCKGIDSVDETSSAADVSGKVLEICQKKASAVTNNSDFDLVIVSDTMLQDPDVDVLAMGKANDAIEAAAMLHRLSGRRHRVWSATGVCYRGSWEFHLNQAIVEFDDLSDEVLVELVLSNSWVGKAGSYDLAGEMGEYARLVEGDEATV
;
A
#
# COMPACT_ATOMS: atom_id res chain seq x y z
N MET A 1 13.85 -3.54 -0.20
CA MET A 1 14.29 -2.39 0.65
C MET A 1 14.61 -2.82 2.08
N LEU A 2 13.65 -3.31 2.90
CA LEU A 2 13.93 -3.70 4.30
C LEU A 2 15.02 -4.78 4.44
N GLY A 3 15.08 -5.78 3.57
CA GLY A 3 16.10 -6.83 3.61
C GLY A 3 17.54 -6.35 3.37
N GLN A 4 17.73 -5.18 2.80
CA GLN A 4 19.06 -4.55 2.65
C GLN A 4 19.54 -3.91 3.96
N ILE A 5 18.59 -3.47 4.80
CA ILE A 5 18.86 -2.82 6.09
C ILE A 5 18.94 -3.86 7.20
N PHE A 6 18.11 -4.89 7.14
CA PHE A 6 18.00 -5.94 8.15
C PHE A 6 18.34 -7.32 7.56
N PRO A 7 19.59 -7.80 7.72
CA PRO A 7 20.03 -9.06 7.10
C PRO A 7 19.31 -10.30 7.66
N ASN A 8 18.74 -10.22 8.86
CA ASN A 8 18.00 -11.31 9.50
C ASN A 8 16.48 -11.08 9.49
N LEU A 9 15.96 -10.44 8.44
CA LEU A 9 14.54 -10.16 8.31
C LEU A 9 13.73 -11.44 8.12
N THR A 10 12.70 -11.62 8.94
CA THR A 10 11.68 -12.66 8.76
C THR A 10 10.36 -11.99 8.41
N CYS A 11 9.81 -12.31 7.24
CA CYS A 11 8.49 -11.82 6.83
C CYS A 11 7.45 -12.92 7.09
N LYS A 12 6.35 -12.56 7.76
CA LYS A 12 5.21 -13.45 8.01
C LYS A 12 3.92 -12.72 7.67
N GLY A 13 3.00 -13.42 6.99
CA GLY A 13 1.62 -12.98 6.91
C GLY A 13 0.96 -13.04 8.30
N ILE A 14 0.07 -12.09 8.58
CA ILE A 14 -0.79 -12.13 9.76
C ILE A 14 -2.16 -12.57 9.27
N ASP A 15 -2.49 -13.83 9.51
CA ASP A 15 -3.80 -14.37 9.14
C ASP A 15 -4.89 -13.78 10.05
N SER A 16 -6.09 -13.59 9.51
CA SER A 16 -7.30 -13.19 10.25
C SER A 16 -7.29 -11.78 10.90
N VAL A 17 -6.54 -10.84 10.40
CA VAL A 17 -6.75 -9.42 10.77
C VAL A 17 -7.99 -8.89 10.04
N ASP A 18 -8.93 -8.33 10.81
CA ASP A 18 -10.04 -7.58 10.24
C ASP A 18 -9.53 -6.25 9.66
N GLU A 19 -9.39 -6.20 8.34
CA GLU A 19 -8.95 -5.00 7.60
C GLU A 19 -10.12 -4.02 7.30
N THR A 20 -11.24 -4.10 8.01
CA THR A 20 -12.28 -3.06 7.98
C THR A 20 -11.89 -1.87 8.85
N SER A 21 -12.40 -0.70 8.54
CA SER A 21 -12.17 0.51 9.33
C SER A 21 -13.41 1.37 9.40
N SER A 22 -13.63 1.99 10.56
CA SER A 22 -14.70 2.97 10.79
C SER A 22 -14.27 4.41 10.54
N ALA A 23 -13.00 4.65 10.26
CA ALA A 23 -12.49 6.00 10.01
C ALA A 23 -13.13 6.62 8.76
N ALA A 24 -13.37 7.93 8.82
CA ALA A 24 -14.05 8.65 7.75
C ALA A 24 -13.17 8.87 6.52
N ASP A 25 -11.88 9.08 6.71
CA ASP A 25 -10.91 9.35 5.66
C ASP A 25 -9.92 8.21 5.45
N VAL A 26 -9.18 8.25 4.34
CA VAL A 26 -8.25 7.18 3.95
C VAL A 26 -7.06 7.10 4.90
N SER A 27 -6.56 8.23 5.36
CA SER A 27 -5.43 8.30 6.29
C SER A 27 -5.76 7.64 7.63
N GLY A 28 -6.95 7.88 8.16
CA GLY A 28 -7.46 7.23 9.36
C GLY A 28 -7.67 5.73 9.18
N LYS A 29 -8.21 5.32 8.01
CA LYS A 29 -8.40 3.89 7.68
C LYS A 29 -7.08 3.12 7.71
N VAL A 30 -6.06 3.63 7.02
CA VAL A 30 -4.74 3.02 6.96
C VAL A 30 -4.12 2.91 8.35
N LEU A 31 -4.21 3.97 9.16
CA LEU A 31 -3.67 3.96 10.52
C LEU A 31 -4.39 2.95 11.42
N GLU A 32 -5.74 2.92 11.39
CA GLU A 32 -6.54 1.97 12.16
C GLU A 32 -6.21 0.52 11.81
N ILE A 33 -6.09 0.19 10.51
CA ILE A 33 -5.73 -1.16 10.07
C ILE A 33 -4.30 -1.52 10.48
N CYS A 34 -3.36 -0.60 10.36
CA CYS A 34 -1.99 -0.80 10.84
C CYS A 34 -1.96 -1.09 12.35
N GLN A 35 -2.75 -0.39 13.16
CA GLN A 35 -2.89 -0.63 14.60
C GLN A 35 -3.53 -2.00 14.90
N LYS A 36 -4.53 -2.42 14.12
CA LYS A 36 -5.11 -3.77 14.22
C LYS A 36 -4.08 -4.85 13.90
N LYS A 37 -3.26 -4.66 12.87
CA LYS A 37 -2.14 -5.56 12.54
C LYS A 37 -1.14 -5.63 13.71
N ALA A 38 -0.77 -4.51 14.30
CA ALA A 38 0.11 -4.47 15.47
C ALA A 38 -0.48 -5.24 16.67
N SER A 39 -1.78 -5.09 16.91
CA SER A 39 -2.48 -5.78 18.01
C SER A 39 -2.59 -7.29 17.79
N ALA A 40 -2.55 -7.75 16.54
CA ALA A 40 -2.61 -9.17 16.20
C ALA A 40 -1.24 -9.87 16.30
N VAL A 41 -0.14 -9.13 16.49
CA VAL A 41 1.19 -9.72 16.70
C VAL A 41 1.26 -10.33 18.10
N THR A 42 1.31 -11.66 18.17
CA THR A 42 1.29 -12.41 19.44
C THR A 42 2.67 -12.64 20.06
N ASN A 43 3.74 -12.63 19.28
CA ASN A 43 5.09 -13.00 19.69
C ASN A 43 6.11 -11.87 19.44
N ASN A 44 5.74 -10.63 19.77
CA ASN A 44 6.63 -9.47 19.58
C ASN A 44 7.89 -9.51 20.46
N SER A 45 7.85 -10.25 21.59
CA SER A 45 9.01 -10.43 22.48
C SER A 45 10.11 -11.33 21.93
N ASP A 46 9.81 -12.11 20.88
CA ASP A 46 10.77 -13.04 20.27
C ASP A 46 11.73 -12.33 19.28
N PHE A 47 11.48 -11.05 19.01
CA PHE A 47 12.22 -10.24 18.06
C PHE A 47 12.69 -8.93 18.69
N ASP A 48 13.87 -8.47 18.30
CA ASP A 48 14.40 -7.17 18.74
C ASP A 48 13.57 -6.00 18.17
N LEU A 49 13.02 -6.20 16.98
CA LEU A 49 12.24 -5.23 16.25
C LEU A 49 11.09 -5.93 15.49
N VAL A 50 9.89 -5.41 15.61
CA VAL A 50 8.74 -5.84 14.81
C VAL A 50 8.20 -4.65 14.02
N ILE A 51 7.97 -4.84 12.72
CA ILE A 51 7.39 -3.83 11.85
C ILE A 51 6.10 -4.38 11.26
N VAL A 52 5.04 -3.59 11.29
CA VAL A 52 3.79 -3.81 10.57
C VAL A 52 3.48 -2.60 9.70
N SER A 53 2.84 -2.80 8.57
CA SER A 53 2.41 -1.67 7.75
C SER A 53 1.09 -1.97 7.04
N ASP A 54 0.44 -0.89 6.63
CA ASP A 54 -0.69 -0.90 5.73
C ASP A 54 -0.59 0.26 4.75
N THR A 55 -1.05 0.05 3.52
CA THR A 55 -1.00 1.06 2.47
C THR A 55 -2.31 1.07 1.69
N MET A 56 -2.86 2.25 1.47
CA MET A 56 -4.05 2.46 0.65
C MET A 56 -3.87 3.66 -0.26
N LEU A 57 -4.51 3.61 -1.42
CA LEU A 57 -4.63 4.77 -2.29
C LEU A 57 -5.91 5.52 -1.97
N GLN A 58 -5.85 6.83 -2.10
CA GLN A 58 -7.01 7.70 -2.09
C GLN A 58 -7.49 7.88 -3.52
N ASP A 59 -8.79 7.67 -3.74
CA ASP A 59 -9.41 7.89 -5.05
C ASP A 59 -9.18 9.33 -5.53
N PRO A 60 -8.80 9.55 -6.80
CA PRO A 60 -8.48 10.89 -7.29
C PRO A 60 -9.66 11.87 -7.33
N ASP A 61 -10.91 11.39 -7.31
CA ASP A 61 -12.12 12.22 -7.37
C ASP A 61 -12.88 12.24 -6.04
N VAL A 62 -12.69 11.24 -5.19
CA VAL A 62 -13.46 11.07 -3.96
C VAL A 62 -12.52 10.90 -2.76
N ASP A 63 -12.22 11.99 -2.09
CA ASP A 63 -11.20 12.06 -1.01
C ASP A 63 -11.40 11.05 0.13
N VAL A 64 -12.61 10.59 0.38
CA VAL A 64 -12.91 9.61 1.45
C VAL A 64 -12.90 8.16 0.96
N LEU A 65 -12.78 7.93 -0.35
CA LEU A 65 -12.79 6.61 -0.95
C LEU A 65 -11.38 6.04 -1.02
N ALA A 66 -11.18 4.92 -0.34
CA ALA A 66 -9.94 4.17 -0.42
C ALA A 66 -9.99 3.17 -1.58
N MET A 67 -8.89 3.08 -2.33
CA MET A 67 -8.64 2.03 -3.31
C MET A 67 -7.66 1.03 -2.68
N GLY A 68 -8.17 -0.14 -2.35
CA GLY A 68 -7.39 -1.23 -1.77
C GLY A 68 -6.77 -2.13 -2.85
N LYS A 69 -6.76 -3.43 -2.59
CA LYS A 69 -6.27 -4.46 -3.52
C LYS A 69 -7.42 -4.95 -4.40
N ALA A 70 -7.15 -5.13 -5.68
CA ALA A 70 -8.10 -5.77 -6.58
C ALA A 70 -8.26 -7.27 -6.27
N ASN A 71 -9.48 -7.77 -6.39
CA ASN A 71 -9.79 -9.18 -6.18
C ASN A 71 -9.59 -10.01 -7.46
N ASP A 72 -9.67 -9.36 -8.62
CA ASP A 72 -9.53 -9.99 -9.93
C ASP A 72 -8.99 -9.02 -10.98
N ALA A 73 -8.73 -9.53 -12.18
CA ALA A 73 -8.18 -8.77 -13.31
C ALA A 73 -9.11 -7.66 -13.79
N ILE A 74 -10.43 -7.84 -13.65
CA ILE A 74 -11.42 -6.83 -14.08
C ILE A 74 -11.37 -5.63 -13.15
N GLU A 75 -11.33 -5.89 -11.84
CA GLU A 75 -11.20 -4.84 -10.85
C GLU A 75 -9.85 -4.14 -10.97
N ALA A 76 -8.77 -4.89 -11.23
CA ALA A 76 -7.44 -4.32 -11.48
C ALA A 76 -7.45 -3.38 -12.69
N ALA A 77 -8.03 -3.81 -13.81
CA ALA A 77 -8.17 -2.97 -15.00
C ALA A 77 -8.97 -1.70 -14.72
N ALA A 78 -10.08 -1.80 -13.98
CA ALA A 78 -10.88 -0.65 -13.60
C ALA A 78 -10.13 0.34 -12.71
N MET A 79 -9.32 -0.15 -11.75
CA MET A 79 -8.48 0.70 -10.91
C MET A 79 -7.40 1.42 -11.72
N LEU A 80 -6.66 0.70 -12.57
CA LEU A 80 -5.61 1.28 -13.42
C LEU A 80 -6.18 2.33 -14.38
N HIS A 81 -7.31 2.02 -15.03
CA HIS A 81 -8.01 2.97 -15.90
C HIS A 81 -8.45 4.23 -15.15
N ARG A 82 -8.93 4.07 -13.90
CA ARG A 82 -9.34 5.22 -13.07
C ARG A 82 -8.16 6.11 -12.68
N LEU A 83 -6.96 5.56 -12.54
CA LEU A 83 -5.74 6.28 -12.18
C LEU A 83 -5.00 6.86 -13.40
N SER A 84 -5.29 6.36 -14.61
CA SER A 84 -4.66 6.77 -15.88
C SER A 84 -4.76 8.28 -16.10
N GLY A 85 -3.64 8.92 -16.44
CA GLY A 85 -3.53 10.34 -16.70
C GLY A 85 -3.71 11.24 -15.46
N ARG A 86 -3.62 10.70 -14.25
CA ARG A 86 -4.01 11.40 -13.02
C ARG A 86 -2.96 11.36 -11.93
N ARG A 87 -3.09 12.31 -11.01
CA ARG A 87 -2.42 12.30 -9.70
C ARG A 87 -3.35 11.71 -8.64
N HIS A 88 -2.78 10.89 -7.78
CA HIS A 88 -3.47 10.34 -6.63
C HIS A 88 -2.55 10.32 -5.41
N ARG A 89 -3.16 10.23 -4.21
CA ARG A 89 -2.42 10.08 -2.97
C ARG A 89 -2.31 8.63 -2.57
N VAL A 90 -1.13 8.28 -2.09
CA VAL A 90 -0.84 7.02 -1.40
C VAL A 90 -0.62 7.34 0.06
N TRP A 91 -1.35 6.65 0.93
CA TRP A 91 -1.22 6.72 2.37
C TRP A 91 -0.61 5.44 2.89
N SER A 92 0.44 5.53 3.69
CA SER A 92 1.07 4.39 4.32
C SER A 92 1.24 4.64 5.81
N ALA A 93 0.76 3.70 6.63
CA ALA A 93 0.98 3.67 8.06
C ALA A 93 1.97 2.57 8.39
N THR A 94 2.98 2.88 9.21
CA THR A 94 3.97 1.92 9.70
C THR A 94 3.96 1.93 11.21
N GLY A 95 3.76 0.76 11.82
CA GLY A 95 3.93 0.54 13.24
C GLY A 95 5.27 -0.15 13.50
N VAL A 96 6.04 0.37 14.41
CA VAL A 96 7.34 -0.17 14.83
C VAL A 96 7.28 -0.51 16.31
N CYS A 97 7.51 -1.78 16.65
CA CYS A 97 7.65 -2.22 18.03
C CYS A 97 9.13 -2.44 18.36
N TYR A 98 9.62 -1.70 19.32
CA TYR A 98 10.94 -1.86 19.87
C TYR A 98 10.86 -1.99 21.39
N ARG A 99 11.44 -3.04 21.96
CA ARG A 99 11.39 -3.35 23.39
C ARG A 99 9.97 -3.34 23.99
N GLY A 100 9.00 -3.82 23.19
CA GLY A 100 7.59 -3.93 23.62
C GLY A 100 6.78 -2.65 23.53
N SER A 101 7.35 -1.56 23.05
CA SER A 101 6.65 -0.29 22.82
C SER A 101 6.38 -0.08 21.33
N TRP A 102 5.14 0.21 20.97
CA TRP A 102 4.73 0.54 19.61
C TRP A 102 4.76 2.03 19.35
N GLU A 103 5.36 2.42 18.23
CA GLU A 103 5.26 3.76 17.65
C GLU A 103 4.65 3.65 16.26
N PHE A 104 3.77 4.60 15.90
CA PHE A 104 3.08 4.61 14.62
C PHE A 104 3.42 5.87 13.84
N HIS A 105 3.74 5.69 12.58
CA HIS A 105 4.05 6.75 11.63
C HIS A 105 3.07 6.68 10.46
N LEU A 106 2.54 7.83 10.08
CA LEU A 106 1.65 7.98 8.93
C LEU A 106 2.32 8.89 7.92
N ASN A 107 2.49 8.40 6.70
CA ASN A 107 3.12 9.13 5.61
C ASN A 107 2.18 9.20 4.41
N GLN A 108 2.39 10.20 3.57
CA GLN A 108 1.73 10.31 2.28
C GLN A 108 2.75 10.50 1.16
N ALA A 109 2.36 10.07 -0.03
CA ALA A 109 3.06 10.35 -1.27
C ALA A 109 2.05 10.73 -2.35
N ILE A 110 2.48 11.48 -3.36
CA ILE A 110 1.70 11.79 -4.56
C ILE A 110 2.37 11.11 -5.73
N VAL A 111 1.62 10.25 -6.39
CA VAL A 111 2.02 9.55 -7.62
C VAL A 111 1.21 10.10 -8.78
N GLU A 112 1.85 10.29 -9.92
CA GLU A 112 1.22 10.69 -11.17
C GLU A 112 1.40 9.57 -12.21
N PHE A 113 0.30 9.18 -12.84
CA PHE A 113 0.28 8.24 -13.95
C PHE A 113 0.27 9.00 -15.27
N ASP A 114 0.98 8.48 -16.23
CA ASP A 114 0.81 8.87 -17.62
C ASP A 114 -0.56 8.41 -18.13
N ASP A 115 -1.00 8.94 -19.27
CA ASP A 115 -2.24 8.49 -19.92
C ASP A 115 -1.99 7.11 -20.53
N LEU A 116 -2.60 6.07 -19.94
CA LEU A 116 -2.39 4.68 -20.33
C LEU A 116 -3.28 4.32 -21.50
N SER A 117 -2.70 3.84 -22.60
CA SER A 117 -3.49 3.27 -23.69
C SER A 117 -4.13 1.93 -23.30
N ASP A 118 -5.14 1.50 -24.05
CA ASP A 118 -5.81 0.21 -23.83
C ASP A 118 -4.82 -0.96 -23.92
N GLU A 119 -3.83 -0.89 -24.82
CA GLU A 119 -2.79 -1.92 -24.96
C GLU A 119 -1.92 -2.00 -23.71
N VAL A 120 -1.48 -0.87 -23.15
CA VAL A 120 -0.70 -0.81 -21.91
C VAL A 120 -1.51 -1.32 -20.72
N LEU A 121 -2.78 -0.95 -20.62
CA LEU A 121 -3.67 -1.48 -19.58
C LEU A 121 -3.77 -3.00 -19.64
N VAL A 122 -3.93 -3.56 -20.85
CA VAL A 122 -3.99 -5.02 -21.05
C VAL A 122 -2.66 -5.68 -20.65
N GLU A 123 -1.52 -5.12 -21.04
CA GLU A 123 -0.19 -5.64 -20.66
C GLU A 123 0.00 -5.66 -19.16
N LEU A 124 -0.29 -4.54 -18.47
CA LEU A 124 -0.17 -4.44 -17.01
C LEU A 124 -1.08 -5.43 -16.27
N VAL A 125 -2.30 -5.66 -16.77
CA VAL A 125 -3.21 -6.66 -16.18
C VAL A 125 -2.73 -8.09 -16.43
N LEU A 126 -2.26 -8.40 -17.64
CA LEU A 126 -1.77 -9.74 -17.98
C LEU A 126 -0.46 -10.10 -17.28
N SER A 127 0.36 -9.13 -16.91
CA SER A 127 1.59 -9.36 -16.16
C SER A 127 1.36 -9.91 -14.74
N ASN A 128 0.15 -9.73 -14.20
CA ASN A 128 -0.21 -10.04 -12.82
C ASN A 128 0.60 -9.26 -11.76
N SER A 129 1.33 -8.21 -12.14
CA SER A 129 2.07 -7.35 -11.20
C SER A 129 1.17 -6.62 -10.21
N TRP A 130 -0.12 -6.49 -10.52
CA TRP A 130 -1.15 -5.90 -9.66
C TRP A 130 -1.53 -6.77 -8.45
N VAL A 131 -1.25 -8.07 -8.47
CA VAL A 131 -1.72 -9.01 -7.44
C VAL A 131 -1.17 -8.64 -6.07
N GLY A 132 -2.09 -8.40 -5.12
CA GLY A 132 -1.76 -8.04 -3.74
C GLY A 132 -1.28 -6.60 -3.54
N LYS A 133 -1.34 -5.76 -4.56
CA LYS A 133 -0.92 -4.35 -4.52
C LYS A 133 -2.11 -3.41 -4.35
N ALA A 134 -1.98 -2.42 -3.47
CA ALA A 134 -2.96 -1.35 -3.34
C ALA A 134 -3.03 -0.54 -4.65
N GLY A 135 -4.24 -0.24 -5.11
CA GLY A 135 -4.44 0.47 -6.39
C GLY A 135 -4.03 -0.33 -7.62
N SER A 136 -3.70 -1.61 -7.45
CA SER A 136 -3.34 -2.53 -8.54
C SER A 136 -2.02 -2.21 -9.25
N TYR A 137 -1.05 -1.59 -8.59
CA TYR A 137 0.25 -1.31 -9.19
C TYR A 137 1.42 -1.40 -8.21
N ASP A 138 2.62 -1.50 -8.77
CA ASP A 138 3.90 -1.44 -8.06
C ASP A 138 4.80 -0.42 -8.76
N LEU A 139 5.08 0.70 -8.09
CA LEU A 139 5.90 1.78 -8.67
C LEU A 139 7.35 1.33 -8.94
N ALA A 140 7.85 0.39 -8.16
CA ALA A 140 9.19 -0.20 -8.37
C ALA A 140 9.19 -1.34 -9.40
N GLY A 141 8.02 -1.74 -9.90
CA GLY A 141 7.82 -2.78 -10.91
C GLY A 141 7.52 -2.20 -12.30
N GLU A 142 6.70 -2.93 -13.07
CA GLU A 142 6.37 -2.58 -14.46
C GLU A 142 5.69 -1.21 -14.59
N MET A 143 4.93 -0.80 -13.57
CA MET A 143 4.27 0.50 -13.56
C MET A 143 5.24 1.68 -13.50
N GLY A 144 6.49 1.47 -13.06
CA GLY A 144 7.51 2.52 -13.01
C GLY A 144 7.85 3.15 -14.37
N GLU A 145 7.50 2.50 -15.49
CA GLU A 145 7.63 3.07 -16.83
C GLU A 145 6.54 4.10 -17.15
N TYR A 146 5.39 4.03 -16.45
CA TYR A 146 4.18 4.82 -16.73
C TYR A 146 3.77 5.71 -15.56
N ALA A 147 4.51 5.66 -14.45
CA ALA A 147 4.18 6.42 -13.26
C ALA A 147 5.43 7.02 -12.62
N ARG A 148 5.24 8.15 -11.95
CA ARG A 148 6.33 8.82 -11.22
C ARG A 148 5.88 9.32 -9.86
N LEU A 149 6.80 9.29 -8.92
CA LEU A 149 6.64 9.97 -7.65
C LEU A 149 6.76 11.49 -7.86
N VAL A 150 5.75 12.25 -7.44
CA VAL A 150 5.71 13.71 -7.54
C VAL A 150 6.07 14.36 -6.21
N GLU A 151 5.62 13.77 -5.10
CA GLU A 151 5.84 14.26 -3.75
C GLU A 151 5.90 13.09 -2.76
N GLY A 152 6.70 13.22 -1.72
CA GLY A 152 6.86 12.20 -0.68
C GLY A 152 8.10 11.34 -0.89
N ASP A 153 8.07 10.12 -0.36
CA ASP A 153 9.17 9.16 -0.40
C ASP A 153 8.72 7.86 -1.08
N GLU A 154 9.60 7.24 -1.88
CA GLU A 154 9.33 5.95 -2.53
C GLU A 154 8.99 4.84 -1.53
N ALA A 155 9.50 4.94 -0.30
CA ALA A 155 9.16 3.99 0.75
C ALA A 155 7.68 4.06 1.21
N THR A 156 6.94 5.09 0.81
CA THR A 156 5.51 5.27 1.12
C THR A 156 4.60 4.56 0.12
N VAL A 157 5.12 4.25 -1.09
CA VAL A 157 4.34 3.71 -2.22
C VAL A 157 4.45 2.20 -2.37
#